data_5472f7a9b8770e5ba5aece1d2c0d2cd9
#
_entry.id   5472f7a9b8770e5ba5aece1d2c0d2cd9
#
_cell.length_a   1.000
_cell.length_b   1.000
_cell.length_c   1.000
_cell.angle_alpha   90.00
_cell.angle_beta   90.00
_cell.angle_gamma   90.00
#
_symmetry.space_group_name_H-M   'P 1'
#
loop_
_entity.id
_entity.type
_entity.pdbx_description
1 polymer ?
#
loop_
_entity_poly.entity_id
_entity_poly.type
_entity_poly.pdbx_seq_one_letter_code
_entity_poly.pdbx_strand_id
1 'polypeptide(L)'
;MLHQNIETFIGCESSYADADIVLYGVETYSPYQDKDLTDIKVFDSGDMELCFGSSESALKDIEARAETILQDGKFPLLLGGEHLVTLGAVRAAAHKYPAMHIIHFDAHADLRQDYLGAELSHACVLRRCHDILGDGRIH
;
A
#
# COMPACT_ATOMS: atom_id res chain seq x y z
N MET A 1 4.73 9.05 12.89
CA MET A 1 3.87 10.26 12.82
C MET A 1 3.66 10.56 11.34
N LEU A 2 2.46 10.89 10.88
CA LEU A 2 2.23 11.25 9.49
C LEU A 2 2.55 12.73 9.30
N HIS A 3 3.40 13.05 8.33
CA HIS A 3 3.63 14.41 7.89
C HIS A 3 2.77 14.65 6.64
N GLN A 4 1.84 15.59 6.75
CA GLN A 4 1.04 16.00 5.60
C GLN A 4 1.97 16.75 4.64
N ASN A 5 1.95 16.39 3.37
CA ASN A 5 2.70 17.10 2.35
C ASN A 5 2.22 18.55 2.24
N ILE A 6 3.15 19.48 2.04
CA ILE A 6 2.85 20.91 1.86
C ILE A 6 2.08 21.15 0.56
N GLU A 7 2.30 20.28 -0.44
CA GLU A 7 1.60 20.26 -1.71
C GLU A 7 0.93 18.89 -1.88
N THR A 8 -0.39 18.87 -1.97
CA THR A 8 -1.15 17.65 -2.27
C THR A 8 -1.15 17.36 -3.77
N PHE A 9 -1.47 16.14 -4.16
CA PHE A 9 -1.74 15.83 -5.58
C PHE A 9 -2.96 16.63 -6.06
N ILE A 10 -2.94 17.05 -7.32
CA ILE A 10 -4.05 17.77 -7.96
C ILE A 10 -5.33 16.92 -7.85
N GLY A 11 -6.37 17.50 -7.24
CA GLY A 11 -7.64 16.83 -7.02
C GLY A 11 -7.77 16.09 -5.68
N CYS A 12 -6.71 16.03 -4.85
CA CYS A 12 -6.74 15.43 -3.52
C CYS A 12 -7.07 16.47 -2.43
N GLU A 13 -8.14 17.26 -2.63
CA GLU A 13 -8.50 18.39 -1.77
C GLU A 13 -9.56 18.06 -0.70
N SER A 14 -10.07 16.84 -0.70
CA SER A 14 -11.07 16.40 0.28
C SER A 14 -10.48 16.33 1.69
N SER A 15 -11.29 16.65 2.69
CA SER A 15 -10.92 16.36 4.08
C SER A 15 -10.89 14.84 4.30
N TYR A 16 -10.17 14.34 5.29
CA TYR A 16 -10.16 12.91 5.62
C TYR A 16 -11.58 12.38 5.89
N ALA A 17 -12.42 13.18 6.55
CA ALA A 17 -13.78 12.77 6.89
C ALA A 17 -14.69 12.58 5.65
N ASP A 18 -14.49 13.42 4.63
CA ASP A 18 -15.32 13.45 3.42
C ASP A 18 -14.76 12.59 2.28
N ALA A 19 -13.54 12.05 2.43
CA ALA A 19 -12.86 11.29 1.39
C ALA A 19 -13.41 9.86 1.29
N ASP A 20 -13.62 9.39 0.05
CA ASP A 20 -13.91 7.98 -0.26
C ASP A 20 -12.61 7.15 -0.38
N ILE A 21 -11.52 7.80 -0.84
CA ILE A 21 -10.19 7.19 -1.05
C ILE A 21 -9.18 7.96 -0.23
N VAL A 22 -8.32 7.24 0.48
CA VAL A 22 -7.18 7.80 1.20
C VAL A 22 -5.89 7.37 0.53
N LEU A 23 -5.19 8.34 -0.06
CA LEU A 23 -3.84 8.17 -0.60
C LEU A 23 -2.83 8.28 0.53
N TYR A 24 -1.89 7.37 0.61
CA TYR A 24 -0.77 7.45 1.53
C TYR A 24 0.50 6.87 0.87
N GLY A 25 1.64 7.45 1.15
CA GLY A 25 2.89 7.10 0.51
C GLY A 25 3.96 6.65 1.48
N VAL A 26 4.97 5.99 0.93
CA VAL A 26 6.21 5.61 1.60
C VAL A 26 7.34 6.18 0.75
N GLU A 27 7.85 7.35 1.13
CA GLU A 27 8.97 8.06 0.50
C GLU A 27 9.05 7.89 -1.03
N THR A 28 8.05 8.35 -1.76
CA THR A 28 8.07 8.30 -3.22
C THR A 28 7.66 9.60 -3.85
N TYR A 29 8.39 10.00 -4.88
CA TYR A 29 8.06 11.08 -5.77
C TYR A 29 7.10 10.55 -6.85
N SER A 30 5.88 11.07 -6.94
CA SER A 30 4.93 10.71 -8.00
C SER A 30 4.95 11.76 -9.12
N PRO A 31 5.16 11.37 -10.39
CA PRO A 31 5.16 12.27 -11.54
C PRO A 31 3.79 12.39 -12.24
N TYR A 32 2.68 11.95 -11.64
CA TYR A 32 1.39 11.93 -12.32
C TYR A 32 0.64 13.27 -12.16
N GLN A 33 0.80 14.09 -13.14
CA GLN A 33 0.07 15.34 -13.28
C GLN A 33 -0.61 15.31 -14.65
N ASP A 34 -1.84 14.88 -14.77
CA ASP A 34 -2.65 15.27 -15.93
C ASP A 34 -4.07 14.66 -15.99
N LYS A 35 -4.72 14.38 -14.86
CA LYS A 35 -6.16 14.10 -14.86
C LYS A 35 -6.85 14.86 -13.77
N ASP A 36 -7.95 15.46 -14.14
CA ASP A 36 -8.90 16.08 -13.22
C ASP A 36 -9.57 14.95 -12.41
N LEU A 37 -9.30 14.91 -11.09
CA LEU A 37 -9.89 13.96 -10.14
C LEU A 37 -11.11 14.56 -9.44
N THR A 38 -11.74 15.57 -10.03
CA THR A 38 -12.84 16.33 -9.42
C THR A 38 -14.05 15.49 -9.03
N ASP A 39 -14.24 14.35 -9.70
CA ASP A 39 -15.36 13.45 -9.42
C ASP A 39 -15.08 12.41 -8.33
N ILE A 40 -13.83 12.30 -7.86
CA ILE A 40 -13.40 11.35 -6.84
C ILE A 40 -12.85 12.13 -5.65
N LYS A 41 -13.39 11.88 -4.46
CA LYS A 41 -12.90 12.48 -3.22
C LYS A 41 -11.67 11.74 -2.73
N VAL A 42 -10.49 12.28 -3.00
CA VAL A 42 -9.21 11.72 -2.56
C VAL A 42 -8.61 12.61 -1.48
N PHE A 43 -8.13 11.97 -0.41
CA PHE A 43 -7.39 12.63 0.66
C PHE A 43 -5.93 12.17 0.64
N ASP A 44 -5.02 13.11 0.51
CA ASP A 44 -3.58 12.86 0.63
C ASP A 44 -3.20 12.84 2.12
N SER A 45 -2.79 11.67 2.58
CA SER A 45 -2.43 11.42 3.97
C SER A 45 -0.95 11.69 4.27
N GLY A 46 -0.16 12.10 3.27
CA GLY A 46 1.28 12.29 3.40
C GLY A 46 2.06 10.98 3.47
N ASP A 47 3.35 11.09 3.68
CA ASP A 47 4.29 9.98 3.71
C ASP A 47 4.44 9.40 5.12
N MET A 48 4.71 8.09 5.18
CA MET A 48 4.99 7.39 6.43
C MET A 48 6.48 7.41 6.74
N GLU A 49 6.83 7.82 7.95
CA GLU A 49 8.17 7.58 8.49
C GLU A 49 8.29 6.11 8.92
N LEU A 50 9.09 5.34 8.20
CA LEU A 50 9.30 3.93 8.48
C LEU A 50 10.60 3.68 9.25
N CYS A 51 10.62 2.59 10.02
CA CYS A 51 11.82 2.15 10.74
C CYS A 51 12.90 1.69 9.77
N PHE A 52 14.06 2.36 9.78
CA PHE A 52 15.24 1.90 9.05
C PHE A 52 15.84 0.65 9.71
N GLY A 53 16.19 -0.35 8.89
CA GLY A 53 16.90 -1.55 9.35
C GLY A 53 16.00 -2.72 9.78
N SER A 54 14.69 -2.60 9.68
CA SER A 54 13.75 -3.71 9.94
C SER A 54 12.58 -3.70 8.98
N SER A 55 12.63 -4.55 7.96
CA SER A 55 11.52 -4.73 7.01
C SER A 55 10.23 -5.14 7.73
N GLU A 56 10.31 -6.02 8.72
CA GLU A 56 9.11 -6.45 9.46
C GLU A 56 8.49 -5.33 10.29
N SER A 57 9.29 -4.43 10.89
CA SER A 57 8.74 -3.26 11.58
C SER A 57 8.05 -2.31 10.61
N ALA A 58 8.69 -2.03 9.47
CA ALA A 58 8.10 -1.19 8.44
C ALA A 58 6.77 -1.78 7.90
N LEU A 59 6.73 -3.10 7.67
CA LEU A 59 5.51 -3.78 7.24
C LEU A 59 4.38 -3.68 8.27
N LYS A 60 4.68 -3.78 9.56
CA LYS A 60 3.67 -3.61 10.63
C LYS A 60 3.11 -2.19 10.67
N ASP A 61 3.95 -1.18 10.47
CA ASP A 61 3.49 0.20 10.42
C ASP A 61 2.57 0.45 9.22
N ILE A 62 2.91 -0.08 8.05
CA ILE A 62 2.09 -0.01 6.84
C ILE A 62 0.76 -0.76 7.03
N GLU A 63 0.80 -1.98 7.58
CA GLU A 63 -0.37 -2.79 7.91
C GLU A 63 -1.33 -2.02 8.83
N ALA A 64 -0.83 -1.48 9.94
CA ALA A 64 -1.63 -0.72 10.89
C ALA A 64 -2.27 0.53 10.27
N ARG A 65 -1.54 1.23 9.38
CA ARG A 65 -2.10 2.37 8.66
C ARG A 65 -3.21 1.96 7.70
N ALA A 66 -2.98 0.92 6.91
CA ALA A 66 -3.98 0.40 5.99
C ALA A 66 -5.23 -0.12 6.74
N GLU A 67 -5.05 -0.82 7.85
CA GLU A 67 -6.16 -1.27 8.71
C GLU A 67 -7.02 -0.10 9.19
N THR A 68 -6.40 0.99 9.66
CA THR A 68 -7.12 2.19 10.09
C THR A 68 -8.00 2.74 8.97
N ILE A 69 -7.43 2.92 7.77
CA ILE A 69 -8.15 3.43 6.60
C ILE A 69 -9.34 2.51 6.25
N LEU A 70 -9.08 1.21 6.25
CA LEU A 70 -10.12 0.22 5.95
C LEU A 70 -11.22 0.18 7.01
N GLN A 71 -10.90 0.31 8.30
CA GLN A 71 -11.87 0.38 9.40
C GLN A 71 -12.78 1.60 9.29
N ASP A 72 -12.23 2.73 8.83
CA ASP A 72 -12.98 3.97 8.55
C ASP A 72 -13.86 3.86 7.27
N GLY A 73 -13.91 2.69 6.65
CA GLY A 73 -14.74 2.44 5.46
C GLY A 73 -14.18 3.06 4.18
N LYS A 74 -12.92 3.48 4.18
CA LYS A 74 -12.27 4.13 3.05
C LYS A 74 -11.40 3.15 2.26
N PHE A 75 -11.06 3.54 1.03
CA PHE A 75 -10.19 2.76 0.15
C PHE A 75 -8.74 3.26 0.30
N PRO A 76 -7.79 2.42 0.75
CA PRO A 76 -6.38 2.79 0.81
C PRO A 76 -5.75 2.71 -0.58
N LEU A 77 -5.11 3.79 -1.01
CA LEU A 77 -4.26 3.84 -2.20
C LEU A 77 -2.83 4.07 -1.73
N LEU A 78 -2.01 3.02 -1.71
CA LEU A 78 -0.61 3.08 -1.31
C LEU A 78 0.27 3.39 -2.52
N LEU A 79 1.03 4.47 -2.43
CA LEU A 79 2.15 4.75 -3.34
C LEU A 79 3.43 4.36 -2.61
N GLY A 80 4.08 3.33 -3.07
CA GLY A 80 5.27 2.84 -2.43
C GLY A 80 6.52 3.04 -3.28
N GLY A 81 7.71 2.93 -2.68
CA GLY A 81 8.99 2.91 -3.37
C GLY A 81 9.47 1.49 -3.64
N GLU A 82 9.50 0.66 -2.62
CA GLU A 82 9.97 -0.73 -2.68
C GLU A 82 8.78 -1.68 -2.71
N HIS A 83 8.81 -2.69 -3.60
CA HIS A 83 7.64 -3.55 -3.83
C HIS A 83 7.17 -4.31 -2.58
N LEU A 84 8.06 -4.60 -1.64
CA LEU A 84 7.71 -5.30 -0.39
C LEU A 84 6.64 -4.57 0.44
N VAL A 85 6.50 -3.24 0.32
CA VAL A 85 5.48 -2.46 1.06
C VAL A 85 4.05 -2.95 0.78
N THR A 86 3.82 -3.52 -0.42
CA THR A 86 2.56 -4.18 -0.79
C THR A 86 2.12 -5.23 0.22
N LEU A 87 3.06 -5.98 0.81
CA LEU A 87 2.73 -7.03 1.78
C LEU A 87 2.02 -6.48 3.02
N GLY A 88 2.43 -5.32 3.53
CA GLY A 88 1.76 -4.68 4.67
C GLY A 88 0.31 -4.33 4.36
N ALA A 89 0.06 -3.74 3.19
CA ALA A 89 -1.30 -3.41 2.74
C ALA A 89 -2.16 -4.67 2.49
N VAL A 90 -1.57 -5.72 1.92
CA VAL A 90 -2.27 -7.00 1.68
C VAL A 90 -2.63 -7.69 2.99
N ARG A 91 -1.77 -7.67 4.02
CA ARG A 91 -2.08 -8.19 5.37
C ARG A 91 -3.34 -7.53 5.92
N ALA A 92 -3.40 -6.20 5.92
CA ALA A 92 -4.56 -5.45 6.38
C ALA A 92 -5.82 -5.76 5.57
N ALA A 93 -5.71 -5.78 4.23
CA ALA A 93 -6.84 -6.05 3.36
C ALA A 93 -7.37 -7.48 3.53
N ALA A 94 -6.50 -8.48 3.71
CA ALA A 94 -6.89 -9.87 3.93
C ALA A 94 -7.65 -10.08 5.24
N HIS A 95 -7.34 -9.33 6.29
CA HIS A 95 -8.10 -9.35 7.54
C HIS A 95 -9.55 -8.89 7.32
N LYS A 96 -9.77 -7.84 6.53
CA LYS A 96 -11.12 -7.32 6.26
C LYS A 96 -11.85 -8.12 5.18
N TYR A 97 -11.12 -8.60 4.17
CA TYR A 97 -11.66 -9.28 2.99
C TYR A 97 -10.98 -10.65 2.77
N PRO A 98 -11.30 -11.68 3.58
CA PRO A 98 -10.62 -12.98 3.50
C PRO A 98 -10.73 -13.67 2.13
N ALA A 99 -11.70 -13.28 1.33
CA ALA A 99 -11.94 -13.82 -0.01
C ALA A 99 -11.34 -12.95 -1.13
N MET A 100 -10.49 -11.97 -0.81
CA MET A 100 -9.90 -11.08 -1.80
C MET A 100 -8.99 -11.83 -2.80
N HIS A 101 -8.83 -11.23 -3.96
CA HIS A 101 -7.87 -11.61 -4.98
C HIS A 101 -6.91 -10.45 -5.25
N ILE A 102 -5.71 -10.76 -5.69
CA ILE A 102 -4.73 -9.80 -6.19
C ILE A 102 -4.72 -9.87 -7.71
N ILE A 103 -4.76 -8.71 -8.38
CA ILE A 103 -4.40 -8.56 -9.78
C ILE A 103 -3.06 -7.86 -9.80
N HIS A 104 -2.04 -8.53 -10.36
CA HIS A 104 -0.65 -8.07 -10.35
C HIS A 104 -0.22 -7.67 -11.76
N PHE A 105 0.13 -6.40 -11.95
CA PHE A 105 0.65 -5.88 -13.21
C PHE A 105 2.13 -5.56 -13.03
N ASP A 106 2.99 -6.50 -13.38
CA ASP A 106 4.43 -6.38 -13.23
C ASP A 106 5.16 -7.21 -14.31
N ALA A 107 6.39 -6.84 -14.63
CA ALA A 107 7.27 -7.61 -15.51
C ALA A 107 7.81 -8.91 -14.84
N HIS A 108 7.72 -9.02 -13.51
CA HIS A 108 8.22 -10.13 -12.71
C HIS A 108 7.10 -10.76 -11.88
N ALA A 109 7.24 -12.04 -11.58
CA ALA A 109 6.25 -12.76 -10.77
C ALA A 109 6.42 -12.55 -9.25
N ASP A 110 7.61 -12.20 -8.78
CA ASP A 110 7.99 -11.97 -7.38
C ASP A 110 7.58 -13.09 -6.40
N LEU A 111 7.65 -14.33 -6.88
CA LEU A 111 7.24 -15.56 -6.19
C LEU A 111 8.41 -16.34 -5.59
N ARG A 112 9.60 -15.74 -5.46
CA ARG A 112 10.75 -16.43 -4.87
C ARG A 112 10.49 -16.77 -3.40
N GLN A 113 10.98 -17.94 -2.97
CA GLN A 113 10.94 -18.31 -1.56
C GLN A 113 11.86 -17.40 -0.72
N ASP A 114 13.05 -17.13 -1.24
CA ASP A 114 13.99 -16.15 -0.73
C ASP A 114 14.74 -15.49 -1.88
N TYR A 115 15.35 -14.34 -1.60
CA TYR A 115 16.25 -13.63 -2.49
C TYR A 115 17.48 -13.19 -1.71
N LEU A 116 18.65 -13.76 -2.07
CA LEU A 116 19.92 -13.51 -1.40
C LEU A 116 19.87 -13.75 0.13
N GLY A 117 19.11 -14.76 0.55
CA GLY A 117 18.94 -15.13 1.95
C GLY A 117 17.87 -14.31 2.69
N ALA A 118 17.12 -13.46 2.01
CA ALA A 118 16.03 -12.67 2.59
C ALA A 118 14.67 -13.13 2.04
N GLU A 119 13.77 -13.55 2.92
CA GLU A 119 12.38 -13.89 2.57
C GLU A 119 11.50 -12.64 2.39
N LEU A 120 11.87 -11.54 3.04
CA LEU A 120 11.20 -10.24 2.92
C LEU A 120 12.01 -9.36 1.97
N SER A 121 11.66 -9.40 0.69
CA SER A 121 12.26 -8.62 -0.38
C SER A 121 11.27 -8.39 -1.51
N HIS A 122 11.56 -7.44 -2.40
CA HIS A 122 10.76 -7.20 -3.61
C HIS A 122 10.52 -8.48 -4.42
N ALA A 123 11.53 -9.34 -4.59
CA ALA A 123 11.43 -10.57 -5.38
C ALA A 123 10.60 -11.70 -4.73
N CYS A 124 10.18 -11.52 -3.46
CA CYS A 124 9.45 -12.51 -2.67
C CYS A 124 8.05 -12.04 -2.27
N VAL A 125 7.67 -10.80 -2.59
CA VAL A 125 6.46 -10.17 -2.06
C VAL A 125 5.19 -10.94 -2.41
N LEU A 126 5.03 -11.36 -3.67
CA LEU A 126 3.85 -12.12 -4.10
C LEU A 126 3.84 -13.55 -3.52
N ARG A 127 5.00 -14.12 -3.23
CA ARG A 127 5.08 -15.37 -2.48
C ARG A 127 4.55 -15.20 -1.07
N ARG A 128 4.91 -14.12 -0.37
CA ARG A 128 4.38 -13.82 0.97
C ARG A 128 2.88 -13.53 0.93
N CYS A 129 2.40 -12.83 -0.11
CA CYS A 129 0.96 -12.65 -0.31
C CYS A 129 0.23 -13.99 -0.55
N HIS A 130 0.83 -14.90 -1.33
CA HIS A 130 0.29 -16.23 -1.55
C HIS A 130 0.21 -17.05 -0.24
N ASP A 131 1.21 -16.95 0.63
CA ASP A 131 1.20 -17.65 1.92
C ASP A 131 0.03 -17.20 2.81
N ILE A 132 -0.49 -15.97 2.60
CA ILE A 132 -1.67 -15.44 3.30
C ILE A 132 -2.98 -15.86 2.61
N LEU A 133 -3.05 -15.72 1.29
CA LEU A 133 -4.30 -15.83 0.53
C LEU A 133 -4.59 -17.25 0.03
N GLY A 134 -3.55 -18.06 -0.17
CA GLY A 134 -3.65 -19.40 -0.75
C GLY A 134 -3.73 -19.42 -2.28
N ASP A 135 -3.92 -20.63 -2.82
CA ASP A 135 -3.94 -20.91 -4.26
C ASP A 135 -5.10 -20.21 -4.97
N GLY A 136 -4.86 -19.83 -6.23
CA GLY A 136 -5.87 -19.25 -7.12
C GLY A 136 -6.33 -17.84 -6.74
N ARG A 137 -5.56 -17.13 -5.92
CA ARG A 137 -5.91 -15.77 -5.44
C ARG A 137 -5.04 -14.67 -6.04
N ILE A 138 -3.99 -15.01 -6.79
CA ILE A 138 -3.10 -14.05 -7.45
C ILE A 138 -3.17 -14.29 -8.95
N HIS A 139 -3.42 -13.22 -9.73
CA HIS A 139 -3.63 -13.23 -11.17
C HIS A 139 -2.71 -12.24 -11.87
#